data_a57ea14fc89c2dd161e31dd03f1511b9
#
_entry.id   a57ea14fc89c2dd161e31dd03f1511b9
#
_cell.length_a   1.000
_cell.length_b   1.000
_cell.length_c   1.000
_cell.angle_alpha   90.00
_cell.angle_beta   90.00
_cell.angle_gamma   90.00
#
_symmetry.space_group_name_H-M   'P 1'
#
loop_
_entity.id
_entity.type
_entity.pdbx_description
1 polymer ?
#
loop_
_entity_poly.entity_id
_entity_poly.type
_entity_poly.pdbx_seq_one_letter_code
_entity_poly.pdbx_strand_id
1 'polypeptide(L)'
;MKWIAAVIGGSLFLGICCISCVEYTPKPRGYVRIEPSKAQYKPLDLSYLPFNFDVSQTAVIEVPDQKKGVTGLNISYPELEAKLYCSYLPITPASLVTVETESRSFVARQIKSENRISEKAYSNPAANVYGSLFLLDGESASPIQFRSKKR
;
A
#
# COMPACT_ATOMS: atom_id res chain seq x y z
N MET A 1 48.36 28.85 44.73
CA MET A 1 47.41 27.70 44.85
C MET A 1 45.96 28.09 44.57
N LYS A 2 45.42 29.24 44.94
CA LYS A 2 44.02 29.64 44.70
C LYS A 2 43.66 29.82 43.21
N TRP A 3 44.58 30.29 42.40
CA TRP A 3 44.37 30.48 40.95
C TRP A 3 44.28 29.21 40.15
N ILE A 4 45.02 28.19 40.53
CA ILE A 4 45.02 26.85 39.88
C ILE A 4 43.67 26.15 40.11
N ALA A 5 43.13 26.25 41.31
CA ALA A 5 41.79 25.72 41.65
C ALA A 5 40.66 26.39 40.88
N ALA A 6 40.75 27.70 40.61
CA ALA A 6 39.75 28.44 39.82
C ALA A 6 39.79 28.04 38.34
N VAL A 7 40.97 27.81 37.76
CA VAL A 7 41.11 27.37 36.35
C VAL A 7 40.61 25.95 36.16
N ILE A 8 40.91 25.03 37.08
CA ILE A 8 40.44 23.64 37.03
C ILE A 8 38.90 23.57 37.19
N GLY A 9 38.33 24.35 38.12
CA GLY A 9 36.86 24.42 38.31
C GLY A 9 36.13 24.97 37.10
N GLY A 10 36.68 26.01 36.47
CA GLY A 10 36.11 26.59 35.23
C GLY A 10 36.15 25.65 34.03
N SER A 11 37.27 24.93 33.87
CA SER A 11 37.41 23.94 32.78
C SER A 11 36.49 22.75 32.94
N LEU A 12 36.26 22.29 34.18
CA LEU A 12 35.36 21.18 34.48
C LEU A 12 33.87 21.58 34.21
N PHE A 13 33.53 22.81 34.54
CA PHE A 13 32.16 23.31 34.33
C PHE A 13 31.84 23.51 32.82
N LEU A 14 32.82 23.92 32.02
CA LEU A 14 32.65 24.07 30.58
C LEU A 14 32.50 22.72 29.89
N GLY A 15 33.13 21.66 30.39
CA GLY A 15 33.04 20.29 29.84
C GLY A 15 31.66 19.64 30.03
N ILE A 16 30.93 20.03 31.09
CA ILE A 16 29.60 19.41 31.40
C ILE A 16 28.50 19.99 30.51
N CYS A 17 28.63 21.22 30.01
CA CYS A 17 27.64 21.85 29.13
C CYS A 17 27.57 21.23 27.72
N CYS A 18 28.57 20.44 27.31
CA CYS A 18 28.60 19.85 25.94
C CYS A 18 27.90 18.50 25.80
N ILE A 19 27.38 17.92 26.89
CA ILE A 19 26.80 16.56 26.86
C ILE A 19 25.28 16.59 26.62
N SER A 20 24.67 17.76 26.46
CA SER A 20 23.21 17.88 26.32
C SER A 20 22.76 17.92 24.85
N CYS A 21 23.34 17.12 23.99
CA CYS A 21 22.70 16.80 22.70
C CYS A 21 21.76 15.61 22.90
N VAL A 22 20.58 15.86 23.42
CA VAL A 22 19.49 14.89 23.33
C VAL A 22 19.03 14.88 21.87
N GLU A 23 19.32 13.81 21.18
CA GLU A 23 18.80 13.57 19.84
C GLU A 23 17.28 13.63 19.89
N TYR A 24 16.71 14.72 19.36
CA TYR A 24 15.27 14.88 19.30
C TYR A 24 14.70 13.89 18.32
N THR A 25 14.16 12.79 18.81
CA THR A 25 13.37 11.87 18.01
C THR A 25 11.96 12.47 17.84
N PRO A 26 11.60 12.96 16.64
CA PRO A 26 10.26 13.51 16.43
C PRO A 26 9.23 12.41 16.76
N LYS A 27 8.23 12.77 17.58
CA LYS A 27 7.12 11.86 17.85
C LYS A 27 6.46 11.48 16.53
N PRO A 28 6.12 10.19 16.34
CA PRO A 28 5.39 9.77 15.15
C PRO A 28 4.10 10.59 15.03
N ARG A 29 3.79 11.05 13.82
CA ARG A 29 2.55 11.78 13.56
C ARG A 29 1.39 10.86 13.92
N GLY A 30 0.48 11.32 14.77
CA GLY A 30 -0.77 10.63 15.04
C GLY A 30 -1.62 10.64 13.78
N TYR A 31 -2.03 9.47 13.32
CA TYR A 31 -3.00 9.36 12.24
C TYR A 31 -4.41 9.51 12.83
N VAL A 32 -5.29 10.19 12.10
CA VAL A 32 -6.70 10.23 12.45
C VAL A 32 -7.26 8.81 12.32
N ARG A 33 -7.90 8.31 13.38
CA ARG A 33 -8.56 7.01 13.35
C ARG A 33 -9.80 7.13 12.46
N ILE A 34 -9.80 6.40 11.36
CA ILE A 34 -10.96 6.25 10.49
C ILE A 34 -11.79 5.08 11.02
N GLU A 35 -13.04 5.32 11.37
CA GLU A 35 -14.01 4.28 11.74
C GLU A 35 -14.99 4.10 10.58
N PRO A 36 -14.70 3.18 9.64
CA PRO A 36 -15.62 2.94 8.53
C PRO A 36 -16.92 2.34 9.06
N SER A 37 -18.03 2.72 8.44
CA SER A 37 -19.32 2.09 8.67
C SER A 37 -19.23 0.58 8.38
N LYS A 38 -20.05 -0.23 9.06
CA LYS A 38 -20.06 -1.68 8.83
C LYS A 38 -20.34 -1.96 7.36
N ALA A 39 -19.39 -2.61 6.71
CA ALA A 39 -19.45 -2.89 5.29
C ALA A 39 -20.65 -3.82 4.97
N GLN A 40 -21.51 -3.37 4.06
CA GLN A 40 -22.56 -4.16 3.45
C GLN A 40 -22.21 -4.35 1.98
N TYR A 41 -22.26 -5.57 1.49
CA TYR A 41 -21.87 -5.91 0.14
C TYR A 41 -23.07 -6.19 -0.74
N LYS A 42 -22.94 -5.88 -2.03
CA LYS A 42 -23.89 -6.23 -3.08
C LYS A 42 -23.11 -6.81 -4.27
N PRO A 43 -23.66 -7.79 -5.00
CA PRO A 43 -23.04 -8.27 -6.21
C PRO A 43 -22.94 -7.15 -7.26
N LEU A 44 -21.79 -7.05 -7.89
CA LEU A 44 -21.54 -6.21 -9.05
C LEU A 44 -21.46 -7.09 -10.28
N ASP A 45 -22.48 -6.99 -11.14
CA ASP A 45 -22.52 -7.67 -12.43
C ASP A 45 -22.46 -6.63 -13.55
N LEU A 46 -21.37 -6.65 -14.29
CA LEU A 46 -21.15 -5.79 -15.44
C LEU A 46 -20.94 -6.68 -16.67
N SER A 47 -21.88 -6.62 -17.59
CA SER A 47 -21.95 -7.51 -18.77
C SER A 47 -20.71 -7.50 -19.67
N TYR A 48 -19.88 -6.45 -19.57
CA TYR A 48 -18.63 -6.35 -20.35
C TYR A 48 -17.41 -6.94 -19.63
N LEU A 49 -17.53 -7.32 -18.35
CA LEU A 49 -16.46 -7.98 -17.60
C LEU A 49 -16.68 -9.50 -17.59
N PRO A 50 -15.64 -10.29 -17.80
CA PRO A 50 -15.71 -11.75 -17.77
C PRO A 50 -15.67 -12.33 -16.33
N PHE A 51 -15.86 -11.50 -15.33
CA PHE A 51 -15.88 -11.86 -13.91
C PHE A 51 -16.87 -10.96 -13.16
N ASN A 52 -17.33 -11.45 -12.02
CA ASN A 52 -18.18 -10.72 -11.08
C ASN A 52 -17.57 -10.79 -9.68
N PHE A 53 -17.93 -9.85 -8.82
CA PHE A 53 -17.50 -9.79 -7.43
C PHE A 53 -18.48 -8.93 -6.62
N ASP A 54 -18.37 -9.05 -5.30
CA ASP A 54 -19.17 -8.23 -4.40
C ASP A 54 -18.46 -6.90 -4.12
N VAL A 55 -19.22 -5.82 -4.13
CA VAL A 55 -18.75 -4.46 -3.86
C VAL A 55 -19.53 -3.85 -2.70
N SER A 56 -18.89 -2.98 -1.91
CA SER A 56 -19.59 -2.26 -0.85
C SER A 56 -20.72 -1.41 -1.43
N GLN A 57 -21.84 -1.32 -0.69
CA GLN A 57 -22.98 -0.50 -1.09
C GLN A 57 -22.66 1.01 -1.15
N THR A 58 -21.65 1.46 -0.37
CA THR A 58 -21.17 2.85 -0.37
C THR A 58 -20.24 3.18 -1.52
N ALA A 59 -19.85 2.18 -2.30
CA ALA A 59 -18.92 2.36 -3.41
C ALA A 59 -19.62 2.96 -4.63
N VAL A 60 -18.92 3.87 -5.30
CA VAL A 60 -19.29 4.46 -6.58
C VAL A 60 -18.46 3.81 -7.68
N ILE A 61 -19.13 3.26 -8.69
CA ILE A 61 -18.48 2.60 -9.83
C ILE A 61 -18.28 3.62 -10.95
N GLU A 62 -17.06 3.75 -11.39
CA GLU A 62 -16.66 4.58 -12.53
C GLU A 62 -16.10 3.67 -13.63
N VAL A 63 -16.68 3.76 -14.82
CA VAL A 63 -16.19 3.03 -16.00
C VAL A 63 -15.34 3.98 -16.81
N PRO A 64 -14.01 3.79 -16.84
CA PRO A 64 -13.12 4.63 -17.64
C PRO A 64 -13.31 4.34 -19.13
N ASP A 65 -12.97 5.30 -19.97
CA ASP A 65 -12.93 5.11 -21.41
C ASP A 65 -12.04 3.92 -21.78
N GLN A 66 -12.61 2.95 -22.45
CA GLN A 66 -11.93 1.72 -22.83
C GLN A 66 -10.95 2.02 -23.98
N LYS A 67 -9.68 2.28 -23.62
CA LYS A 67 -8.60 2.49 -24.60
C LYS A 67 -7.77 1.22 -24.78
N LYS A 68 -7.62 0.77 -26.01
CA LYS A 68 -6.65 -0.24 -26.46
C LYS A 68 -6.74 -1.63 -25.78
N GLY A 69 -7.93 -2.21 -25.69
CA GLY A 69 -8.07 -3.63 -25.28
C GLY A 69 -7.85 -3.91 -23.81
N VAL A 70 -7.63 -2.89 -22.98
CA VAL A 70 -7.65 -3.02 -21.52
C VAL A 70 -9.05 -2.70 -21.04
N THR A 71 -9.72 -3.71 -20.50
CA THR A 71 -11.03 -3.56 -19.88
C THR A 71 -10.84 -3.37 -18.39
N GLY A 72 -11.47 -2.35 -17.81
CA GLY A 72 -11.31 -2.07 -16.39
C GLY A 72 -12.46 -1.26 -15.82
N LEU A 73 -12.41 -1.05 -14.53
CA LEU A 73 -13.31 -0.16 -13.79
C LEU A 73 -12.56 0.45 -12.60
N ASN A 74 -13.05 1.57 -12.13
CA ASN A 74 -12.62 2.17 -10.88
C ASN A 74 -13.73 2.08 -9.86
N ILE A 75 -13.36 1.80 -8.60
CA ILE A 75 -14.28 1.76 -7.47
C ILE A 75 -13.85 2.88 -6.52
N SER A 76 -14.69 3.88 -6.36
CA SER A 76 -14.42 5.03 -5.50
C SER A 76 -15.19 4.88 -4.18
N TYR A 77 -14.52 5.19 -3.09
CA TYR A 77 -15.06 5.23 -1.73
C TYR A 77 -14.92 6.67 -1.20
N PRO A 78 -15.88 7.56 -1.48
CA PRO A 78 -15.76 8.97 -1.13
C PRO A 78 -15.56 9.23 0.37
N GLU A 79 -16.23 8.46 1.23
CA GLU A 79 -16.12 8.59 2.69
C GLU A 79 -14.70 8.26 3.23
N LEU A 80 -13.92 7.47 2.48
CA LEU A 80 -12.58 7.06 2.83
C LEU A 80 -11.50 7.80 2.02
N GLU A 81 -11.91 8.68 1.10
CA GLU A 81 -11.02 9.30 0.11
C GLU A 81 -10.15 8.28 -0.64
N ALA A 82 -10.70 7.06 -0.85
CA ALA A 82 -9.99 5.94 -1.41
C ALA A 82 -10.55 5.55 -2.79
N LYS A 83 -9.67 5.10 -3.67
CA LYS A 83 -10.03 4.61 -4.99
C LYS A 83 -9.28 3.32 -5.31
N LEU A 84 -10.01 2.31 -5.80
CA LEU A 84 -9.45 1.08 -6.34
C LEU A 84 -9.48 1.15 -7.87
N TYR A 85 -8.35 0.84 -8.48
CA TYR A 85 -8.20 0.73 -9.93
C TYR A 85 -8.16 -0.75 -10.30
N CYS A 86 -9.18 -1.23 -11.00
CA CYS A 86 -9.29 -2.61 -11.44
C CYS A 86 -9.05 -2.69 -12.95
N SER A 87 -8.11 -3.54 -13.36
CA SER A 87 -7.82 -3.79 -14.76
C SER A 87 -7.94 -5.28 -15.06
N TYR A 88 -8.55 -5.62 -16.17
CA TYR A 88 -8.62 -6.98 -16.69
C TYR A 88 -7.72 -7.10 -17.92
N LEU A 89 -6.92 -8.14 -17.94
CA LEU A 89 -6.07 -8.50 -19.05
C LEU A 89 -6.31 -9.95 -19.43
N PRO A 90 -6.74 -10.24 -20.68
CA PRO A 90 -6.80 -11.62 -21.15
C PRO A 90 -5.38 -12.19 -21.27
N ILE A 91 -5.16 -13.36 -20.66
CA ILE A 91 -3.86 -14.03 -20.66
C ILE A 91 -3.97 -15.37 -21.36
N THR A 92 -2.88 -15.76 -22.01
CA THR A 92 -2.70 -17.10 -22.59
C THR A 92 -1.67 -17.88 -21.77
N PRO A 93 -1.58 -19.20 -21.89
CA PRO A 93 -0.52 -19.97 -21.23
C PRO A 93 0.89 -19.46 -21.56
N ALA A 94 1.10 -19.00 -22.80
CA ALA A 94 2.40 -18.47 -23.23
C ALA A 94 2.74 -17.11 -22.57
N SER A 95 1.75 -16.24 -22.36
CA SER A 95 1.96 -14.90 -21.76
C SER A 95 1.95 -14.91 -20.22
N LEU A 96 1.52 -15.98 -19.59
CA LEU A 96 1.32 -16.06 -18.15
C LEU A 96 2.58 -15.72 -17.35
N VAL A 97 3.72 -16.33 -17.69
CA VAL A 97 5.00 -16.11 -16.99
C VAL A 97 5.45 -14.66 -17.12
N THR A 98 5.33 -14.08 -18.31
CA THR A 98 5.67 -12.67 -18.55
C THR A 98 4.81 -11.74 -17.71
N VAL A 99 3.49 -11.93 -17.71
CA VAL A 99 2.54 -11.11 -16.94
C VAL A 99 2.80 -11.24 -15.43
N GLU A 100 3.12 -12.44 -14.94
CA GLU A 100 3.46 -12.63 -13.53
C GLU A 100 4.74 -11.90 -13.14
N THR A 101 5.77 -11.97 -13.98
CA THR A 101 7.05 -11.27 -13.76
C THR A 101 6.88 -9.76 -13.82
N GLU A 102 6.18 -9.24 -14.81
CA GLU A 102 5.90 -7.81 -14.95
C GLU A 102 5.11 -7.27 -13.75
N SER A 103 4.12 -8.01 -13.29
CA SER A 103 3.32 -7.63 -12.14
C SER A 103 4.16 -7.53 -10.85
N ARG A 104 5.07 -8.49 -10.61
CA ARG A 104 6.00 -8.43 -9.47
C ARG A 104 6.97 -7.26 -9.59
N SER A 105 7.51 -7.04 -10.78
CA SER A 105 8.38 -5.89 -11.08
C SER A 105 7.67 -4.56 -10.87
N PHE A 106 6.38 -4.49 -11.18
CA PHE A 106 5.57 -3.30 -10.94
C PHE A 106 5.44 -3.00 -9.44
N VAL A 107 5.17 -4.02 -8.61
CA VAL A 107 5.11 -3.88 -7.15
C VAL A 107 6.46 -3.42 -6.60
N ALA A 108 7.56 -4.06 -7.01
CA ALA A 108 8.91 -3.76 -6.53
C ALA A 108 9.35 -2.32 -6.86
N ARG A 109 8.95 -1.78 -8.01
CA ARG A 109 9.28 -0.39 -8.40
C ARG A 109 8.58 0.70 -7.59
N GLN A 110 7.53 0.37 -6.85
CA GLN A 110 6.78 1.35 -6.06
C GLN A 110 7.36 1.62 -4.68
N ILE A 111 8.35 0.87 -4.27
CA ILE A 111 8.96 0.97 -2.96
C ILE A 111 10.49 0.91 -3.06
N LYS A 112 11.17 1.69 -2.23
CA LYS A 112 12.65 1.76 -2.25
C LYS A 112 13.33 0.54 -1.64
N SER A 113 12.61 -0.27 -0.86
CA SER A 113 13.16 -1.42 -0.15
C SER A 113 12.19 -2.60 -0.23
N GLU A 114 12.63 -3.70 -0.80
CA GLU A 114 11.85 -4.94 -0.95
C GLU A 114 11.43 -5.56 0.40
N ASN A 115 12.19 -5.31 1.47
CA ASN A 115 11.87 -5.79 2.82
C ASN A 115 10.57 -5.18 3.39
N ARG A 116 10.00 -4.20 2.71
CA ARG A 116 8.75 -3.53 3.07
C ARG A 116 7.55 -4.02 2.25
N ILE A 117 7.72 -5.11 1.49
CA ILE A 117 6.66 -5.75 0.72
C ILE A 117 6.25 -7.04 1.44
N SER A 118 5.00 -7.13 1.83
CA SER A 118 4.39 -8.36 2.35
C SER A 118 3.48 -8.96 1.29
N GLU A 119 3.73 -10.22 0.90
CA GLU A 119 2.89 -10.96 -0.05
C GLU A 119 2.08 -12.02 0.70
N LYS A 120 0.77 -12.05 0.46
CA LYS A 120 -0.15 -13.07 0.96
C LYS A 120 -0.82 -13.78 -0.20
N ALA A 121 -0.76 -15.10 -0.22
CA ALA A 121 -1.49 -15.91 -1.20
C ALA A 121 -3.01 -15.82 -0.95
N TYR A 122 -3.76 -15.73 -2.03
CA TYR A 122 -5.21 -15.79 -2.05
C TYR A 122 -5.68 -17.02 -2.84
N SER A 123 -6.67 -17.73 -2.31
CA SER A 123 -7.25 -18.87 -2.98
C SER A 123 -8.77 -18.93 -2.75
N ASN A 124 -9.52 -19.04 -3.84
CA ASN A 124 -10.95 -19.36 -3.83
C ASN A 124 -11.18 -20.54 -4.77
N PRO A 125 -11.07 -21.79 -4.28
CA PRO A 125 -11.24 -22.98 -5.10
C PRO A 125 -12.63 -23.11 -5.71
N ALA A 126 -13.69 -22.66 -5.01
CA ALA A 126 -15.07 -22.72 -5.49
C ALA A 126 -15.27 -21.89 -6.77
N ALA A 127 -14.59 -20.76 -6.88
CA ALA A 127 -14.61 -19.89 -8.06
C ALA A 127 -13.46 -20.20 -9.04
N ASN A 128 -12.59 -21.14 -8.69
CA ASN A 128 -11.34 -21.45 -9.42
C ASN A 128 -10.42 -20.22 -9.60
N VAL A 129 -10.35 -19.36 -8.58
CA VAL A 129 -9.58 -18.11 -8.57
C VAL A 129 -8.41 -18.22 -7.60
N TYR A 130 -7.23 -17.83 -8.08
CA TYR A 130 -5.98 -17.83 -7.31
C TYR A 130 -5.27 -16.52 -7.52
N GLY A 131 -4.56 -16.03 -6.51
CA GLY A 131 -3.89 -14.75 -6.62
C GLY A 131 -2.95 -14.42 -5.47
N SER A 132 -2.47 -13.18 -5.47
CA SER A 132 -1.60 -12.62 -4.44
C SER A 132 -2.08 -11.23 -4.03
N LEU A 133 -2.04 -10.98 -2.74
CA LEU A 133 -2.23 -9.66 -2.15
C LEU A 133 -0.87 -9.14 -1.71
N PHE A 134 -0.48 -7.98 -2.21
CA PHE A 134 0.73 -7.27 -1.82
C PHE A 134 0.37 -6.09 -0.93
N LEU A 135 1.03 -6.01 0.20
CA LEU A 135 0.94 -4.88 1.14
C LEU A 135 2.30 -4.20 1.14
N LEU A 136 2.33 -2.91 0.84
CA LEU A 136 3.52 -2.10 0.79
C LEU A 136 3.56 -1.20 2.02
N ASP A 137 4.57 -1.37 2.86
CA ASP A 137 4.76 -0.55 4.04
C ASP A 137 5.60 0.69 3.70
N GLY A 138 5.05 1.87 3.91
CA GLY A 138 5.68 3.16 3.69
C GLY A 138 4.95 4.03 2.67
N GLU A 139 5.65 5.04 2.17
CA GLU A 139 5.12 5.99 1.21
C GLU A 139 5.02 5.33 -0.17
N SER A 140 3.83 4.90 -0.53
CA SER A 140 3.51 4.37 -1.85
C SER A 140 2.18 4.95 -2.34
N ALA A 141 2.10 5.28 -3.61
CA ALA A 141 0.86 5.72 -4.25
C ALA A 141 -0.22 4.62 -4.27
N SER A 142 0.20 3.37 -4.12
CA SER A 142 -0.67 2.19 -4.16
C SER A 142 -0.25 1.19 -3.08
N PRO A 143 -0.58 1.46 -1.80
CA PRO A 143 -0.10 0.68 -0.67
C PRO A 143 -0.64 -0.75 -0.63
N ILE A 144 -1.75 -1.01 -1.32
CA ILE A 144 -2.37 -2.32 -1.42
C ILE A 144 -2.56 -2.66 -2.89
N GLN A 145 -2.07 -3.83 -3.31
CA GLN A 145 -2.25 -4.34 -4.66
C GLN A 145 -2.72 -5.79 -4.61
N PHE A 146 -3.74 -6.10 -5.38
CA PHE A 146 -4.29 -7.44 -5.49
C PHE A 146 -4.27 -7.89 -6.94
N ARG A 147 -3.78 -9.11 -7.14
CA ARG A 147 -3.78 -9.76 -8.44
C ARG A 147 -4.41 -11.13 -8.32
N SER A 148 -5.32 -11.46 -9.20
CA SER A 148 -5.89 -12.78 -9.28
C SER A 148 -6.00 -13.28 -10.72
N LYS A 149 -6.02 -14.60 -10.89
CA LYS A 149 -6.29 -15.29 -12.15
C LYS A 149 -7.30 -16.39 -11.94
N LYS A 150 -8.13 -16.63 -12.95
CA LYS A 150 -8.96 -17.81 -13.06
C LYS A 150 -8.19 -18.89 -13.81
N ARG A 151 -8.21 -20.13 -13.32
CA ARG A 151 -7.66 -21.30 -14.00
C ARG A 151 -8.66 -21.90 -14.97
#